data_34c8159f704d68e2f3519859008fd4c7
#
_entry.id   34c8159f704d68e2f3519859008fd4c7
#
_cell.length_a   1.000
_cell.length_b   1.000
_cell.length_c   1.000
_cell.angle_alpha   90.00
_cell.angle_beta   90.00
_cell.angle_gamma   90.00
#
_symmetry.space_group_name_H-M   'P 1'
#
loop_
_entity.id
_entity.type
_entity.pdbx_description
1 polymer ?
#
loop_
_entity_poly.entity_id
_entity_poly.type
_entity_poly.pdbx_seq_one_letter_code
_entity_poly.pdbx_strand_id
1 'polypeptide(L)'
;MNPTTFTEAKKISSLASVYGVDIVPHTWGSGLGIYVALNFIANIEPNPNRLVEKDLYVEYDQTENRIREELIIPKLIIKDGYIEIPSKTGLGVDINEEKLNQFKI
;
A
#
# COMPACT_ATOMS: atom_id res chain seq x y z
N MET A 1 -1.19 6.83 -7.54
CA MET A 1 0.28 6.93 -7.48
C MET A 1 0.77 7.22 -8.89
N ASN A 2 1.42 8.36 -9.08
CA ASN A 2 2.13 8.61 -10.34
C ASN A 2 3.18 7.48 -10.53
N PRO A 3 3.60 7.12 -11.75
CA PRO A 3 4.39 5.93 -12.04
C PRO A 3 5.84 6.01 -11.55
N THR A 4 6.03 6.46 -10.35
CA THR A 4 7.28 6.28 -9.64
C THR A 4 7.41 4.80 -9.33
N THR A 5 8.40 4.18 -9.92
CA THR A 5 8.74 2.79 -9.63
C THR A 5 9.02 2.63 -8.12
N PHE A 6 8.92 1.43 -7.59
CA PHE A 6 9.33 1.13 -6.21
C PHE A 6 10.71 1.70 -5.89
N THR A 7 11.62 1.66 -6.85
CA THR A 7 12.97 2.20 -6.72
C THR A 7 12.97 3.69 -6.40
N GLU A 8 12.19 4.49 -7.12
CA GLU A 8 12.12 5.94 -6.87
C GLU A 8 11.41 6.25 -5.55
N ALA A 9 10.32 5.54 -5.25
CA ALA A 9 9.64 5.67 -3.97
C ALA A 9 10.57 5.36 -2.79
N LYS A 10 11.40 4.33 -2.90
CA LYS A 10 12.39 3.98 -1.87
C LYS A 10 13.46 5.06 -1.71
N LYS A 11 13.97 5.64 -2.79
CA LYS A 11 14.92 6.77 -2.71
C LYS A 11 14.31 7.96 -1.99
N ILE A 12 13.05 8.29 -2.31
CA ILE A 12 12.32 9.38 -1.66
C ILE A 12 12.15 9.08 -0.16
N SER A 13 11.78 7.86 0.21
CA SER A 13 11.60 7.49 1.61
C SER A 13 12.92 7.53 2.39
N SER A 14 14.01 7.07 1.81
CA SER A 14 15.33 7.14 2.43
C SER A 14 15.77 8.60 2.64
N LEU A 15 15.54 9.46 1.66
CA LEU A 15 15.84 10.89 1.80
C LEU A 15 14.98 11.54 2.89
N ALA A 16 13.68 11.25 2.90
CA ALA A 16 12.76 11.77 3.91
C ALA A 16 13.16 11.34 5.33
N SER A 17 13.60 10.09 5.50
CA SER A 17 14.05 9.59 6.80
C SER A 17 15.26 10.36 7.35
N VAL A 18 16.20 10.74 6.50
CA VAL A 18 17.35 11.57 6.89
C VAL A 18 16.94 12.93 7.46
N TYR A 19 15.87 13.51 6.90
CA TYR A 19 15.33 14.78 7.37
C TYR A 19 14.24 14.65 8.44
N GLY A 20 13.97 13.44 8.91
CA GLY A 20 12.94 13.20 9.91
C GLY A 20 11.50 13.43 9.43
N VAL A 21 11.28 13.35 8.12
CA VAL A 21 9.97 13.54 7.48
C VAL A 21 9.28 12.20 7.32
N ASP A 22 8.04 12.13 7.81
CA ASP A 22 7.18 10.94 7.64
C ASP A 22 6.61 10.87 6.22
N ILE A 23 6.40 9.65 5.74
CA ILE A 23 5.75 9.39 4.45
C ILE A 23 4.48 8.60 4.69
N VAL A 24 3.40 9.09 4.09
CA VAL A 24 2.12 8.38 3.99
C VAL A 24 1.77 8.27 2.51
N PRO A 25 1.74 7.06 1.93
CA PRO A 25 1.41 6.90 0.53
C PRO A 25 -0.05 7.28 0.26
N HIS A 26 -0.26 8.11 -0.75
CA HIS A 26 -1.59 8.34 -1.29
C HIS A 26 -2.01 7.18 -2.18
N THR A 27 -3.12 6.52 -1.84
CA THR A 27 -3.66 5.41 -2.61
C THR A 27 -5.13 5.63 -2.95
N TRP A 28 -5.39 5.76 -4.23
CA TRP A 28 -6.74 5.81 -4.76
C TRP A 28 -6.83 4.95 -6.02
N GLY A 29 -7.85 4.09 -6.13
CA GLY A 29 -8.04 3.23 -7.29
C GLY A 29 -8.28 1.76 -6.92
N SER A 30 -7.55 0.85 -7.55
CA SER A 30 -7.75 -0.59 -7.36
C SER A 30 -7.15 -1.11 -6.05
N GLY A 31 -7.65 -2.26 -5.60
CA GLY A 31 -7.07 -2.97 -4.47
C GLY A 31 -5.59 -3.31 -4.66
N LEU A 32 -5.14 -3.53 -5.90
CA LEU A 32 -3.74 -3.75 -6.20
C LEU A 32 -2.86 -2.57 -5.78
N GLY A 33 -3.34 -1.33 -5.99
CA GLY A 33 -2.62 -0.12 -5.57
C GLY A 33 -2.38 -0.06 -4.06
N ILE A 34 -3.36 -0.54 -3.27
CA ILE A 34 -3.21 -0.60 -1.81
C ILE A 34 -2.14 -1.62 -1.42
N TYR A 35 -2.12 -2.81 -2.04
CA TYR A 35 -1.08 -3.81 -1.75
C TYR A 35 0.32 -3.35 -2.17
N VAL A 36 0.42 -2.57 -3.25
CA VAL A 36 1.68 -1.88 -3.61
C VAL A 36 2.11 -0.93 -2.49
N ALA A 37 1.19 -0.11 -1.99
CA ALA A 37 1.48 0.81 -0.89
C ALA A 37 1.85 0.09 0.41
N LEU A 38 1.15 -0.99 0.77
CA LEU A 38 1.46 -1.81 1.95
C LEU A 38 2.88 -2.40 1.87
N ASN A 39 3.25 -2.95 0.72
CA ASN A 39 4.62 -3.45 0.50
C ASN A 39 5.65 -2.32 0.53
N PHE A 40 5.31 -1.13 0.04
CA PHE A 40 6.19 0.02 0.12
C PHE A 40 6.41 0.47 1.57
N ILE A 41 5.35 0.69 2.34
CA ILE A 41 5.48 1.14 3.73
C ILE A 41 6.18 0.12 4.63
N ALA A 42 6.02 -1.18 4.35
CA ALA A 42 6.75 -2.25 5.04
C ALA A 42 8.28 -2.15 4.87
N ASN A 43 8.74 -1.43 3.86
CA ASN A 43 10.15 -1.21 3.54
C ASN A 43 10.64 0.22 3.81
N ILE A 44 9.82 1.05 4.48
CA ILE A 44 10.25 2.37 4.92
C ILE A 44 11.19 2.20 6.12
N GLU A 45 12.35 2.82 6.03
CA GLU A 45 13.31 2.81 7.13
C GLU A 45 12.79 3.60 8.32
N PRO A 46 12.96 3.09 9.55
CA PRO A 46 12.61 3.84 10.75
C PRO A 46 13.31 5.19 10.79
N ASN A 47 12.62 6.21 11.26
CA ASN A 47 13.23 7.52 11.42
C ASN A 47 14.28 7.49 12.54
N PRO A 48 15.58 7.69 12.25
CA PRO A 48 16.64 7.57 13.24
C PRO A 48 16.59 8.61 14.35
N ASN A 49 15.82 9.68 14.14
CA ASN A 49 15.68 10.77 15.11
C ASN A 49 14.53 10.55 16.11
N ARG A 50 13.84 9.42 16.03
CA ARG A 50 12.74 9.10 16.94
C ARG A 50 13.19 8.13 18.04
N LEU A 51 12.83 8.44 19.27
CA LEU A 51 13.04 7.57 20.43
C LEU A 51 11.99 6.46 20.54
N VAL A 52 10.84 6.64 19.88
CA VAL A 52 9.72 5.69 19.88
C VAL A 52 9.29 5.43 18.44
N GLU A 53 9.15 4.17 18.08
CA GLU A 53 8.58 3.80 16.80
C GLU A 53 7.17 4.36 16.66
N LYS A 54 6.84 4.81 15.47
CA LYS A 54 5.51 5.28 15.11
C LYS A 54 4.86 4.27 14.17
N ASP A 55 3.56 4.08 14.34
CA ASP A 55 2.77 3.31 13.41
C ASP A 55 2.93 3.82 11.97
N LEU A 56 3.00 2.91 11.04
CA LEU A 56 2.98 3.22 9.62
C LEU A 56 1.53 3.44 9.18
N TYR A 57 1.31 4.46 8.35
CA TYR A 57 -0.02 4.82 7.88
C TYR A 57 -0.12 4.65 6.37
N VAL A 58 -1.28 4.22 5.92
CA VAL A 58 -1.69 4.22 4.53
C VAL A 58 -3.05 4.90 4.41
N GLU A 59 -3.22 5.73 3.39
CA GLU A 59 -4.54 6.25 3.09
C GLU A 59 -5.44 5.14 2.55
N TYR A 60 -6.69 5.12 3.02
CA TYR A 60 -7.69 4.17 2.56
C TYR A 60 -8.99 4.90 2.23
N ASP A 61 -9.36 4.91 0.95
CA ASP A 61 -10.62 5.47 0.47
C ASP A 61 -11.80 4.64 0.97
N GLN A 62 -12.78 5.30 1.60
CA GLN A 62 -13.98 4.70 2.17
C GLN A 62 -15.17 4.72 1.20
N THR A 63 -15.02 5.28 0.00
CA THR A 63 -16.08 5.27 -1.01
C THR A 63 -16.30 3.88 -1.58
N GLU A 64 -17.50 3.59 -2.07
CA GLU A 64 -17.79 2.33 -2.76
C GLU A 64 -16.94 2.22 -4.02
N ASN A 65 -16.15 1.15 -4.11
CA ASN A 65 -15.29 0.91 -5.25
C ASN A 65 -15.10 -0.61 -5.47
N ARG A 66 -15.89 -1.13 -6.41
CA ARG A 66 -15.87 -2.56 -6.72
C ARG A 66 -14.52 -3.05 -7.26
N ILE A 67 -13.79 -2.23 -8.01
CA ILE A 67 -12.46 -2.57 -8.52
C ILE A 67 -11.47 -2.74 -7.36
N ARG A 68 -11.58 -1.90 -6.34
CA ARG A 68 -10.77 -2.04 -5.13
C ARG A 68 -11.10 -3.32 -4.37
N GLU A 69 -12.37 -3.66 -4.27
CA GLU A 69 -12.84 -4.70 -3.36
C GLU A 69 -12.88 -6.10 -3.98
N GLU A 70 -13.12 -6.20 -5.29
CA GLU A 70 -13.38 -7.47 -5.95
C GLU A 70 -12.23 -7.96 -6.83
N LEU A 71 -11.29 -7.08 -7.22
CA LEU A 71 -10.24 -7.41 -8.19
C LEU A 71 -9.13 -8.29 -7.63
N ILE A 72 -8.94 -8.33 -6.32
CA ILE A 72 -7.81 -8.99 -5.67
C ILE A 72 -8.23 -10.17 -4.80
N ILE A 73 -7.34 -11.15 -4.69
CA ILE A 73 -7.49 -12.35 -3.84
C ILE A 73 -6.20 -12.52 -3.00
N PRO A 74 -6.28 -12.62 -1.67
CA PRO A 74 -7.48 -12.46 -0.83
C PRO A 74 -7.96 -11.00 -0.79
N LYS A 75 -9.21 -10.80 -0.41
CA LYS A 75 -9.74 -9.46 -0.15
C LYS A 75 -8.98 -8.80 0.99
N LEU A 76 -8.85 -7.49 0.90
CA LEU A 76 -8.28 -6.71 1.98
C LEU A 76 -9.16 -6.78 3.23
N ILE A 77 -8.54 -7.07 4.37
CA ILE A 77 -9.22 -7.12 5.67
C ILE A 77 -8.70 -5.96 6.52
N ILE A 78 -9.64 -5.12 6.96
CA ILE A 78 -9.36 -4.04 7.92
C ILE A 78 -9.95 -4.48 9.26
N LYS A 79 -9.12 -4.54 10.28
CA LYS A 79 -9.52 -4.89 11.64
C LYS A 79 -9.05 -3.82 12.62
N ASP A 80 -9.98 -3.23 13.34
CA ASP A 80 -9.69 -2.20 14.37
C ASP A 80 -8.84 -1.02 13.83
N GLY A 81 -9.03 -0.65 12.55
CA GLY A 81 -8.28 0.40 11.88
C GLY A 81 -6.91 -0.02 11.35
N TYR A 82 -6.56 -1.31 11.45
CA TYR A 82 -5.28 -1.85 10.97
C TYR A 82 -5.47 -2.77 9.77
N ILE A 83 -4.46 -2.77 8.91
CA ILE A 83 -4.34 -3.68 7.78
C ILE A 83 -3.09 -4.52 7.98
N GLU A 84 -3.22 -5.84 7.88
CA GLU A 84 -2.08 -6.74 7.95
C GLU A 84 -1.26 -6.68 6.66
N ILE A 85 0.05 -6.52 6.80
CA ILE A 85 0.97 -6.53 5.66
C ILE A 85 1.09 -7.98 5.16
N PRO A 86 0.88 -8.23 3.86
CA PRO A 86 0.93 -9.59 3.33
C PRO A 86 2.35 -10.17 3.42
N SER A 87 2.44 -11.44 3.83
CA SER A 87 3.71 -12.17 3.99
C SER A 87 4.03 -13.11 2.81
N LYS A 88 3.14 -13.25 1.83
CA LYS A 88 3.36 -14.07 0.64
C LYS A 88 4.34 -13.41 -0.33
N THR A 89 4.96 -14.24 -1.17
CA THR A 89 5.86 -13.78 -2.25
C THR A 89 5.19 -12.76 -3.19
N GLY A 90 5.98 -11.88 -3.76
CA GLY A 90 5.52 -10.80 -4.63
C GLY A 90 4.75 -9.75 -3.83
N LEU A 91 3.64 -9.27 -4.34
CA LEU A 91 2.77 -8.32 -3.63
C LEU A 91 1.89 -8.99 -2.57
N GLY A 92 1.91 -10.33 -2.49
CA GLY A 92 1.11 -11.09 -1.55
C GLY A 92 -0.34 -11.29 -1.94
N VAL A 93 -0.70 -10.95 -3.17
CA VAL A 93 -2.06 -11.08 -3.72
C VAL A 93 -2.04 -11.60 -5.14
N ASP A 94 -3.15 -12.19 -5.54
CA ASP A 94 -3.45 -12.59 -6.90
C ASP A 94 -4.59 -11.73 -7.46
N ILE A 95 -4.64 -11.63 -8.79
CA ILE A 95 -5.73 -10.95 -9.47
C ILE A 95 -6.88 -11.93 -9.70
N ASN A 96 -8.10 -11.51 -9.37
CA ASN A 96 -9.31 -12.22 -9.73
C ASN A 96 -9.60 -12.01 -11.23
N GLU A 97 -9.16 -12.93 -12.07
CA GLU A 97 -9.29 -12.82 -13.53
C GLU A 97 -10.74 -12.78 -14.00
N GLU A 98 -11.64 -13.50 -13.32
CA GLU A 98 -13.06 -13.46 -13.63
C GLU A 98 -13.62 -12.06 -13.44
N LYS A 99 -13.30 -11.43 -12.32
CA LYS A 99 -13.71 -10.03 -12.04
C LYS A 99 -13.03 -9.04 -12.97
N LEU A 100 -11.76 -9.24 -13.27
CA LEU A 100 -11.05 -8.41 -14.23
C LEU A 100 -11.77 -8.42 -15.59
N ASN A 101 -12.22 -9.58 -16.06
CA ASN A 101 -12.95 -9.69 -17.31
C ASN A 101 -14.33 -9.01 -17.26
N GLN A 102 -15.00 -9.01 -16.11
CA GLN A 102 -16.27 -8.29 -15.92
C GLN A 102 -16.10 -6.75 -15.96
N PHE A 103 -14.93 -6.24 -15.59
CA PHE A 103 -14.61 -4.80 -15.61
C PHE A 103 -14.04 -4.30 -16.95
N LYS A 104 -13.74 -5.18 -17.89
CA LYS A 104 -13.32 -4.76 -19.24
C LYS A 104 -14.48 -4.10 -19.98
N ILE A 105 -14.21 -2.95 -20.55
CA ILE A 105 -15.10 -2.21 -21.42
C ILE A 105 -14.91 -2.70 -22.86
#